data_66a480ba4fbe1f87730ab48107638cf1
#
_entry.id   66a480ba4fbe1f87730ab48107638cf1
#
_cell.length_a   1.000
_cell.length_b   1.000
_cell.length_c   1.000
_cell.angle_alpha   90.00
_cell.angle_beta   90.00
_cell.angle_gamma   90.00
#
_symmetry.space_group_name_H-M   'P 1'
#
loop_
_entity.id
_entity.type
_entity.pdbx_description
1 polymer ?
#
loop_
_entity_poly.entity_id
_entity_poly.type
_entity_poly.pdbx_seq_one_letter_code
_entity_poly.pdbx_strand_id
1 'polypeptide(L)'
;MEETKKQPLALRVCAELAGSFLLCFAIYAFSTWGSAVYGINIVFFALATGLAYAAVTAIFSRVSGGQLNPAITVASVLVSKTKILDGILYVIAQVIGAIAAGFAVVKLLPTSEQVAAKVWLTPAVNGFENGSVSYSLLTQYGITFSITLAIVVEVVASLIVVATAMSSLGDHGESSDRHAIAMGLAYGLATAISYPVTGAGLNPARSTGIALAAMNEGLTQNPLQQLWVFWISPVLAAAVVALVMIIAQMMTTPKVPAAADLPQTDADANADTLDDGEFFDQAASSDGDSAEKMLPKSPKKLK
;
A
#
# COMPACT_ATOMS: atom_id res chain seq x y z
N MET A 1 11.77 6.55 -22.45
CA MET A 1 11.59 5.89 -21.14
C MET A 1 10.96 4.54 -21.45
N GLU A 2 11.65 3.43 -21.12
CA GLU A 2 11.06 2.11 -21.23
C GLU A 2 9.84 2.03 -20.32
N GLU A 3 8.67 1.73 -20.88
CA GLU A 3 7.49 1.39 -20.06
C GLU A 3 7.87 0.17 -19.22
N THR A 4 8.03 0.38 -17.92
CA THR A 4 8.25 -0.73 -16.97
C THR A 4 7.02 -1.62 -17.00
N LYS A 5 7.12 -2.75 -17.69
CA LYS A 5 6.05 -3.74 -17.87
C LYS A 5 5.60 -4.21 -16.48
N LYS A 6 4.36 -3.88 -16.12
CA LYS A 6 3.76 -4.25 -14.82
C LYS A 6 3.81 -5.78 -14.64
N GLN A 7 4.25 -6.24 -13.47
CA GLN A 7 4.32 -7.67 -13.16
C GLN A 7 2.93 -8.34 -13.22
N PRO A 8 2.83 -9.65 -13.53
CA PRO A 8 1.57 -10.37 -13.55
C PRO A 8 0.80 -10.22 -12.23
N LEU A 9 -0.54 -10.10 -12.29
CA LEU A 9 -1.40 -9.90 -11.12
C LEU A 9 -1.17 -10.96 -10.03
N ALA A 10 -1.10 -12.23 -10.42
CA ALA A 10 -0.85 -13.32 -9.46
C ALA A 10 0.46 -13.13 -8.68
N LEU A 11 1.54 -12.73 -9.35
CA LEU A 11 2.82 -12.46 -8.69
C LEU A 11 2.74 -11.28 -7.73
N ARG A 12 2.02 -10.22 -8.12
CA ARG A 12 1.79 -9.04 -7.26
C ARG A 12 0.97 -9.38 -6.01
N VAL A 13 -0.09 -10.19 -6.17
CA VAL A 13 -0.93 -10.67 -5.05
C VAL A 13 -0.11 -11.57 -4.12
N CYS A 14 0.71 -12.49 -4.66
CA CYS A 14 1.63 -13.30 -3.85
C CYS A 14 2.66 -12.45 -3.10
N ALA A 15 3.15 -11.36 -3.72
CA ALA A 15 4.08 -10.42 -3.07
C ALA A 15 3.42 -9.70 -1.88
N GLU A 16 2.16 -9.25 -2.02
CA GLU A 16 1.40 -8.64 -0.94
C GLU A 16 1.12 -9.64 0.20
N LEU A 17 0.79 -10.90 -0.13
CA LEU A 17 0.60 -11.97 0.87
C LEU A 17 1.89 -12.26 1.63
N ALA A 18 2.97 -12.57 0.91
CA ALA A 18 4.25 -12.92 1.51
C ALA A 18 4.87 -11.73 2.26
N GLY A 19 4.76 -10.52 1.70
CA GLY A 19 5.23 -9.31 2.33
C GLY A 19 4.46 -9.02 3.63
N SER A 20 3.13 -9.13 3.62
CA SER A 20 2.33 -8.94 4.83
C SER A 20 2.59 -10.02 5.88
N PHE A 21 2.82 -11.26 5.46
CA PHE A 21 3.26 -12.31 6.38
C PHE A 21 4.59 -11.97 7.07
N LEU A 22 5.63 -11.67 6.30
CA LEU A 22 6.96 -11.37 6.85
C LEU A 22 6.93 -10.11 7.74
N LEU A 23 6.25 -9.08 7.29
CA LEU A 23 6.09 -7.83 8.02
C LEU A 23 5.40 -8.06 9.37
N CYS A 24 4.23 -8.70 9.35
CA CYS A 24 3.43 -8.94 10.54
C CYS A 24 4.14 -9.93 11.47
N PHE A 25 4.79 -10.96 10.94
CA PHE A 25 5.59 -11.88 11.74
C PHE A 25 6.70 -11.13 12.51
N ALA A 26 7.44 -10.25 11.83
CA ALA A 26 8.47 -9.43 12.48
C ALA A 26 7.89 -8.55 13.59
N ILE A 27 6.78 -7.84 13.29
CA ILE A 27 6.13 -6.96 14.26
C ILE A 27 5.63 -7.75 15.47
N TYR A 28 4.98 -8.88 15.28
CA TYR A 28 4.49 -9.71 16.37
C TYR A 28 5.64 -10.34 17.17
N ALA A 29 6.70 -10.77 16.50
CA ALA A 29 7.88 -11.37 17.15
C ALA A 29 8.56 -10.39 18.11
N PHE A 30 8.86 -9.17 17.67
CA PHE A 30 9.50 -8.22 18.59
C PHE A 30 8.50 -7.59 19.59
N SER A 31 7.20 -7.60 19.30
CA SER A 31 6.18 -7.18 20.28
C SER A 31 5.95 -8.24 21.38
N THR A 32 6.19 -9.52 21.10
CA THR A 32 6.13 -10.61 22.06
C THR A 32 7.49 -10.84 22.70
N TRP A 33 8.41 -11.51 22.01
CA TRP A 33 9.73 -11.89 22.53
C TRP A 33 10.62 -10.70 22.83
N GLY A 34 10.61 -9.67 21.97
CA GLY A 34 11.40 -8.47 22.18
C GLY A 34 10.96 -7.72 23.43
N SER A 35 9.66 -7.59 23.70
CA SER A 35 9.16 -6.93 24.89
C SER A 35 9.48 -7.68 26.18
N ALA A 36 9.57 -9.00 26.13
CA ALA A 36 9.98 -9.81 27.28
C ALA A 36 11.45 -9.58 27.67
N VAL A 37 12.32 -9.33 26.66
CA VAL A 37 13.77 -9.11 26.89
C VAL A 37 14.09 -7.65 27.16
N TYR A 38 13.52 -6.74 26.39
CA TYR A 38 13.86 -5.31 26.42
C TYR A 38 12.84 -4.45 27.19
N GLY A 39 11.77 -5.05 27.71
CA GLY A 39 10.65 -4.32 28.29
C GLY A 39 9.82 -3.56 27.25
N ILE A 40 8.79 -2.85 27.71
CA ILE A 40 7.97 -2.01 26.84
C ILE A 40 8.71 -0.69 26.65
N ASN A 41 9.43 -0.58 25.52
CA ASN A 41 10.24 0.57 25.18
C ASN A 41 9.78 1.18 23.86
N ILE A 42 9.26 2.41 23.89
CA ILE A 42 8.72 3.11 22.72
C ILE A 42 9.77 3.28 21.61
N VAL A 43 11.01 3.61 21.97
CA VAL A 43 12.08 3.80 21.00
C VAL A 43 12.38 2.48 20.29
N PHE A 44 12.43 1.39 21.04
CA PHE A 44 12.60 0.05 20.45
C PHE A 44 11.47 -0.30 19.50
N PHE A 45 10.21 -0.13 19.90
CA PHE A 45 9.07 -0.44 19.03
C PHE A 45 9.01 0.44 17.78
N ALA A 46 9.24 1.74 17.93
CA ALA A 46 9.25 2.66 16.80
C ALA A 46 10.36 2.32 15.79
N LEU A 47 11.58 2.09 16.28
CA LEU A 47 12.72 1.74 15.44
C LEU A 47 12.52 0.37 14.77
N ALA A 48 12.13 -0.66 15.53
CA ALA A 48 11.93 -2.01 15.01
C ALA A 48 10.80 -2.06 13.97
N THR A 49 9.69 -1.36 14.21
CA THR A 49 8.59 -1.25 13.24
C THR A 49 9.06 -0.53 11.98
N GLY A 50 9.74 0.59 12.11
CA GLY A 50 10.28 1.32 10.96
C GLY A 50 11.24 0.48 10.13
N LEU A 51 12.17 -0.24 10.77
CA LEU A 51 13.10 -1.16 10.09
C LEU A 51 12.38 -2.31 9.40
N ALA A 52 11.37 -2.93 10.05
CA ALA A 52 10.58 -3.99 9.45
C ALA A 52 9.86 -3.52 8.17
N TYR A 53 9.20 -2.35 8.22
CA TYR A 53 8.56 -1.78 7.03
C TYR A 53 9.59 -1.42 5.96
N ALA A 54 10.71 -0.79 6.30
CA ALA A 54 11.75 -0.48 5.32
C ALA A 54 12.28 -1.73 4.62
N ALA A 55 12.63 -2.77 5.39
CA ALA A 55 13.21 -3.99 4.85
C ALA A 55 12.21 -4.76 3.97
N VAL A 56 11.00 -5.00 4.46
CA VAL A 56 10.00 -5.79 3.72
C VAL A 56 9.49 -5.03 2.50
N THR A 57 9.28 -3.71 2.61
CA THR A 57 8.94 -2.88 1.45
C THR A 57 10.04 -2.92 0.40
N ALA A 58 11.32 -2.86 0.78
CA ALA A 58 12.44 -2.96 -0.16
C ALA A 58 12.43 -4.29 -0.95
N ILE A 59 12.03 -5.40 -0.32
CA ILE A 59 11.95 -6.72 -0.97
C ILE A 59 10.83 -6.75 -2.03
N PHE A 60 9.64 -6.24 -1.70
CA PHE A 60 8.45 -6.46 -2.51
C PHE A 60 8.01 -5.25 -3.36
N SER A 61 8.54 -4.06 -3.11
CA SER A 61 8.09 -2.82 -3.76
C SER A 61 8.19 -2.84 -5.29
N ARG A 62 9.24 -3.46 -5.84
CA ARG A 62 9.41 -3.61 -7.30
C ARG A 62 8.46 -4.61 -7.93
N VAL A 63 7.78 -5.44 -7.14
CA VAL A 63 6.84 -6.46 -7.63
C VAL A 63 5.41 -5.95 -7.59
N SER A 64 4.94 -5.50 -6.41
CA SER A 64 3.54 -5.10 -6.17
C SER A 64 3.34 -3.60 -5.92
N GLY A 65 4.41 -2.85 -5.74
CA GLY A 65 4.40 -1.51 -5.16
C GLY A 65 4.65 -1.53 -3.66
N GLY A 66 4.61 -2.71 -3.01
CA GLY A 66 4.89 -2.88 -1.58
C GLY A 66 3.88 -2.14 -0.69
N GLN A 67 2.59 -2.24 -1.00
CA GLN A 67 1.55 -1.54 -0.26
C GLN A 67 1.40 -2.10 1.16
N LEU A 68 1.32 -3.44 1.30
CA LEU A 68 1.39 -4.19 2.56
C LEU A 68 0.44 -3.71 3.68
N ASN A 69 -0.55 -2.90 3.32
CA ASN A 69 -1.50 -2.27 4.23
C ASN A 69 -2.82 -1.95 3.51
N PRO A 70 -3.97 -2.44 3.99
CA PRO A 70 -5.27 -2.15 3.40
C PRO A 70 -5.58 -0.66 3.24
N ALA A 71 -5.16 0.21 4.18
CA ALA A 71 -5.40 1.65 4.09
C ALA A 71 -4.60 2.29 2.94
N ILE A 72 -3.33 1.89 2.75
CA ILE A 72 -2.53 2.34 1.60
C ILE A 72 -3.16 1.86 0.30
N THR A 73 -3.64 0.60 0.27
CA THR A 73 -4.30 0.04 -0.91
C THR A 73 -5.59 0.79 -1.25
N VAL A 74 -6.41 1.12 -0.25
CA VAL A 74 -7.62 1.94 -0.43
C VAL A 74 -7.26 3.32 -1.02
N ALA A 75 -6.29 4.02 -0.44
CA ALA A 75 -5.84 5.31 -0.96
C ALA A 75 -5.36 5.19 -2.42
N SER A 76 -4.53 4.18 -2.72
CA SER A 76 -4.00 3.93 -4.06
C SER A 76 -5.09 3.64 -5.09
N VAL A 77 -6.17 2.95 -4.70
CA VAL A 77 -7.35 2.72 -5.55
C VAL A 77 -8.12 4.02 -5.77
N LEU A 78 -8.36 4.79 -4.72
CA LEU A 78 -9.12 6.06 -4.79
C LEU A 78 -8.46 7.09 -5.70
N VAL A 79 -7.12 7.16 -5.72
CA VAL A 79 -6.37 8.04 -6.62
C VAL A 79 -5.96 7.38 -7.94
N SER A 80 -6.56 6.23 -8.27
CA SER A 80 -6.36 5.48 -9.53
C SER A 80 -4.93 4.96 -9.79
N LYS A 81 -4.06 4.92 -8.78
CA LYS A 81 -2.72 4.30 -8.88
C LYS A 81 -2.80 2.76 -8.91
N THR A 82 -3.84 2.18 -8.33
CA THR A 82 -4.11 0.73 -8.33
C THR A 82 -5.51 0.48 -8.88
N LYS A 83 -5.66 -0.53 -9.76
CA LYS A 83 -6.99 -0.92 -10.26
C LYS A 83 -7.84 -1.51 -9.13
N ILE A 84 -9.15 -1.30 -9.16
CA ILE A 84 -10.08 -1.73 -8.10
C ILE A 84 -9.94 -3.24 -7.82
N LEU A 85 -9.94 -4.08 -8.85
CA LEU A 85 -9.82 -5.54 -8.70
C LEU A 85 -8.47 -5.93 -8.06
N ASP A 86 -7.37 -5.31 -8.52
CA ASP A 86 -6.05 -5.54 -7.94
C ASP A 86 -6.05 -5.16 -6.44
N GLY A 87 -6.66 -4.03 -6.11
CA GLY A 87 -6.75 -3.55 -4.73
C GLY A 87 -7.55 -4.49 -3.82
N ILE A 88 -8.68 -5.01 -4.28
CA ILE A 88 -9.46 -6.00 -3.53
C ILE A 88 -8.62 -7.24 -3.24
N LEU A 89 -7.94 -7.78 -4.26
CA LEU A 89 -7.10 -8.96 -4.11
C LEU A 89 -5.88 -8.68 -3.19
N TYR A 90 -5.32 -7.48 -3.23
CA TYR A 90 -4.25 -7.07 -2.33
C TYR A 90 -4.72 -7.06 -0.88
N VAL A 91 -5.86 -6.42 -0.58
CA VAL A 91 -6.41 -6.39 0.79
C VAL A 91 -6.65 -7.80 1.33
N ILE A 92 -7.23 -8.68 0.52
CA ILE A 92 -7.46 -10.09 0.90
C ILE A 92 -6.12 -10.79 1.20
N ALA A 93 -5.13 -10.65 0.31
CA ALA A 93 -3.81 -11.23 0.47
C ALA A 93 -3.08 -10.72 1.72
N GLN A 94 -3.14 -9.40 1.97
CA GLN A 94 -2.56 -8.75 3.13
C GLN A 94 -3.16 -9.28 4.44
N VAL A 95 -4.48 -9.39 4.50
CA VAL A 95 -5.18 -9.91 5.69
C VAL A 95 -4.84 -11.39 5.93
N ILE A 96 -4.85 -12.21 4.88
CA ILE A 96 -4.49 -13.64 5.00
C ILE A 96 -3.03 -13.78 5.45
N GLY A 97 -2.11 -13.02 4.88
CA GLY A 97 -0.69 -13.03 5.28
C GLY A 97 -0.50 -12.65 6.74
N ALA A 98 -1.18 -11.59 7.20
CA ALA A 98 -1.12 -11.16 8.60
C ALA A 98 -1.72 -12.19 9.58
N ILE A 99 -2.84 -12.83 9.22
CA ILE A 99 -3.46 -13.89 10.01
C ILE A 99 -2.50 -15.09 10.13
N ALA A 100 -1.91 -15.53 9.03
CA ALA A 100 -0.95 -16.62 9.03
C ALA A 100 0.27 -16.31 9.93
N ALA A 101 0.76 -15.06 9.89
CA ALA A 101 1.84 -14.59 10.76
C ALA A 101 1.43 -14.62 12.24
N GLY A 102 0.21 -14.16 12.56
CA GLY A 102 -0.31 -14.18 13.93
C GLY A 102 -0.35 -15.60 14.50
N PHE A 103 -0.95 -16.53 13.79
CA PHE A 103 -0.99 -17.94 14.21
C PHE A 103 0.40 -18.57 14.30
N ALA A 104 1.32 -18.23 13.37
CA ALA A 104 2.68 -18.72 13.43
C ALA A 104 3.39 -18.25 14.72
N VAL A 105 3.27 -16.98 15.08
CA VAL A 105 3.88 -16.46 16.31
C VAL A 105 3.25 -17.07 17.55
N VAL A 106 1.92 -17.15 17.64
CA VAL A 106 1.24 -17.78 18.79
C VAL A 106 1.73 -19.21 19.02
N LYS A 107 1.89 -19.99 17.95
CA LYS A 107 2.40 -21.37 18.01
C LYS A 107 3.84 -21.49 18.49
N LEU A 108 4.64 -20.44 18.32
CA LEU A 108 6.06 -20.40 18.72
C LEU A 108 6.27 -19.80 20.11
N LEU A 109 5.22 -19.36 20.81
CA LEU A 109 5.37 -18.78 22.15
C LEU A 109 5.84 -19.84 23.16
N PRO A 110 6.89 -19.55 23.91
CA PRO A 110 7.33 -20.43 25.01
C PRO A 110 6.40 -20.18 26.21
N THR A 111 5.41 -21.04 26.38
CA THR A 111 4.45 -20.96 27.49
C THR A 111 4.76 -21.99 28.57
N SER A 112 4.40 -21.68 29.82
CA SER A 112 4.47 -22.57 30.98
C SER A 112 3.26 -22.34 31.88
N GLU A 113 3.13 -23.11 32.94
CA GLU A 113 2.08 -22.88 33.96
C GLU A 113 2.19 -21.51 34.63
N GLN A 114 3.41 -20.97 34.75
CA GLN A 114 3.67 -19.64 35.34
C GLN A 114 3.57 -18.50 34.31
N VAL A 115 3.82 -18.77 33.02
CA VAL A 115 3.83 -17.75 31.95
C VAL A 115 2.89 -18.17 30.84
N ALA A 116 1.64 -17.77 30.96
CA ALA A 116 0.61 -18.05 29.98
C ALA A 116 0.78 -17.18 28.70
N ALA A 117 0.20 -17.64 27.59
CA ALA A 117 0.27 -16.93 26.28
C ALA A 117 -0.13 -15.46 26.36
N LYS A 118 -1.11 -15.10 27.19
CA LYS A 118 -1.55 -13.71 27.37
C LYS A 118 -0.44 -12.75 27.77
N VAL A 119 0.55 -13.22 28.53
CA VAL A 119 1.69 -12.37 28.98
C VAL A 119 2.50 -11.89 27.79
N TRP A 120 2.73 -12.79 26.83
CA TRP A 120 3.45 -12.50 25.59
C TRP A 120 2.61 -11.65 24.62
N LEU A 121 1.31 -11.93 24.53
CA LEU A 121 0.44 -11.35 23.50
C LEU A 121 -0.09 -9.97 23.83
N THR A 122 -0.21 -9.62 25.10
CA THR A 122 -0.70 -8.28 25.53
C THR A 122 0.06 -7.13 24.85
N PRO A 123 1.40 -7.11 24.74
CA PRO A 123 2.11 -6.04 24.03
C PRO A 123 1.97 -6.06 22.51
N ALA A 124 1.54 -7.18 21.93
CA ALA A 124 1.42 -7.36 20.49
C ALA A 124 0.04 -6.98 19.96
N VAL A 125 -1.00 -7.12 20.78
CA VAL A 125 -2.39 -6.82 20.42
C VAL A 125 -2.68 -5.34 20.52
N ASN A 126 -3.42 -4.79 19.55
CA ASN A 126 -3.87 -3.42 19.60
C ASN A 126 -5.08 -3.25 20.53
N GLY A 127 -5.08 -2.15 21.26
CA GLY A 127 -6.17 -1.82 22.17
C GLY A 127 -5.90 -0.54 22.97
N PHE A 128 -6.95 0.04 23.50
CA PHE A 128 -6.91 1.28 24.31
C PHE A 128 -7.73 1.18 25.61
N GLU A 129 -8.51 0.11 25.76
CA GLU A 129 -9.35 -0.15 26.93
C GLU A 129 -8.69 -1.17 27.87
N ASN A 130 -9.46 -1.58 28.89
CA ASN A 130 -9.01 -2.56 29.89
C ASN A 130 -8.37 -3.79 29.24
N GLY A 131 -7.19 -4.16 29.72
CA GLY A 131 -6.39 -5.25 29.16
C GLY A 131 -5.38 -4.83 28.09
N SER A 132 -5.40 -3.58 27.62
CA SER A 132 -4.31 -3.02 26.79
C SER A 132 -3.11 -2.62 27.63
N VAL A 133 -1.93 -2.53 27.01
CA VAL A 133 -0.69 -2.10 27.67
C VAL A 133 -0.84 -0.69 28.24
N SER A 134 -1.38 0.24 27.45
CA SER A 134 -1.58 1.63 27.86
C SER A 134 -2.53 1.74 29.05
N TYR A 135 -3.64 1.02 29.03
CA TYR A 135 -4.58 0.99 30.14
C TYR A 135 -3.92 0.53 31.43
N SER A 136 -3.20 -0.58 31.39
CA SER A 136 -2.53 -1.17 32.57
C SER A 136 -1.49 -0.25 33.18
N LEU A 137 -0.81 0.56 32.36
CA LEU A 137 0.22 1.49 32.84
C LEU A 137 -0.37 2.77 33.46
N LEU A 138 -1.51 3.22 33.02
CA LEU A 138 -2.07 4.54 33.36
C LEU A 138 -3.15 4.50 34.44
N THR A 139 -3.88 3.38 34.57
CA THR A 139 -4.94 3.26 35.58
C THR A 139 -4.44 3.39 37.00
N GLN A 140 -3.20 3.03 37.29
CA GLN A 140 -2.57 3.23 38.58
C GLN A 140 -2.48 4.73 38.97
N TYR A 141 -2.53 5.64 37.97
CA TYR A 141 -2.55 7.08 38.16
C TYR A 141 -3.96 7.68 38.01
N GLY A 142 -5.00 6.85 37.91
CA GLY A 142 -6.37 7.30 37.67
C GLY A 142 -6.61 7.86 36.26
N ILE A 143 -5.76 7.56 35.32
CA ILE A 143 -5.83 8.04 33.92
C ILE A 143 -6.22 6.88 33.02
N THR A 144 -7.14 7.13 32.07
CA THR A 144 -7.50 6.20 30.99
C THR A 144 -7.60 6.96 29.67
N PHE A 145 -7.24 6.31 28.59
CA PHE A 145 -7.43 6.89 27.26
C PHE A 145 -8.86 6.66 26.78
N SER A 146 -9.47 7.73 26.23
CA SER A 146 -10.80 7.63 25.63
C SER A 146 -10.71 7.05 24.21
N ILE A 147 -11.82 6.49 23.76
CA ILE A 147 -12.00 6.05 22.37
C ILE A 147 -11.74 7.20 21.36
N THR A 148 -12.15 8.44 21.73
CA THR A 148 -11.90 9.62 20.90
C THR A 148 -10.41 9.84 20.69
N LEU A 149 -9.62 9.76 21.78
CA LEU A 149 -8.16 9.91 21.67
C LEU A 149 -7.56 8.78 20.83
N ALA A 150 -8.00 7.54 21.01
CA ALA A 150 -7.53 6.40 20.23
C ALA A 150 -7.78 6.60 18.72
N ILE A 151 -9.01 7.02 18.35
CA ILE A 151 -9.35 7.31 16.94
C ILE A 151 -8.49 8.46 16.39
N VAL A 152 -8.38 9.58 17.11
CA VAL A 152 -7.61 10.74 16.65
C VAL A 152 -6.14 10.39 16.43
N VAL A 153 -5.53 9.69 17.37
CA VAL A 153 -4.12 9.31 17.27
C VAL A 153 -3.89 8.33 16.11
N GLU A 154 -4.75 7.32 15.95
CA GLU A 154 -4.66 6.38 14.82
C GLU A 154 -4.89 7.08 13.47
N VAL A 155 -5.83 8.03 13.38
CA VAL A 155 -6.05 8.81 12.15
C VAL A 155 -4.83 9.66 11.82
N VAL A 156 -4.31 10.43 12.77
CA VAL A 156 -3.15 11.32 12.55
C VAL A 156 -1.91 10.50 12.16
N ALA A 157 -1.63 9.43 12.88
CA ALA A 157 -0.49 8.56 12.58
C ALA A 157 -0.65 7.86 11.22
N SER A 158 -1.87 7.42 10.88
CA SER A 158 -2.17 6.82 9.56
C SER A 158 -2.11 7.85 8.43
N LEU A 159 -2.46 9.12 8.65
CA LEU A 159 -2.26 10.20 7.67
C LEU A 159 -0.80 10.32 7.26
N ILE A 160 0.13 10.26 8.22
CA ILE A 160 1.58 10.30 7.95
C ILE A 160 1.98 9.12 7.07
N VAL A 161 1.54 7.91 7.42
CA VAL A 161 1.87 6.68 6.69
C VAL A 161 1.31 6.71 5.27
N VAL A 162 0.02 6.99 5.13
CA VAL A 162 -0.66 6.96 3.82
C VAL A 162 -0.18 8.08 2.91
N ALA A 163 0.00 9.30 3.43
CA ALA A 163 0.53 10.42 2.64
C ALA A 163 1.96 10.12 2.14
N THR A 164 2.80 9.53 2.98
CA THR A 164 4.16 9.11 2.58
C THR A 164 4.12 8.04 1.51
N ALA A 165 3.24 7.04 1.63
CA ALA A 165 3.05 6.02 0.60
C ALA A 165 2.64 6.65 -0.73
N MET A 166 1.60 7.49 -0.71
CA MET A 166 1.08 8.12 -1.92
C MET A 166 2.07 9.07 -2.60
N SER A 167 2.91 9.77 -1.84
CA SER A 167 3.96 10.66 -2.37
C SER A 167 5.16 9.92 -2.96
N SER A 168 5.35 8.65 -2.61
CA SER A 168 6.49 7.83 -3.04
C SER A 168 6.12 6.72 -4.03
N LEU A 169 4.82 6.54 -4.32
CA LEU A 169 4.30 5.70 -5.40
C LEU A 169 4.02 6.55 -6.64
N GLY A 170 4.45 6.08 -7.81
CA GLY A 170 4.16 6.69 -9.11
C GLY A 170 2.71 6.52 -9.54
N ASP A 171 2.36 7.04 -10.72
CA ASP A 171 0.97 7.14 -11.19
C ASP A 171 0.32 5.78 -11.49
N HIS A 172 1.13 4.75 -11.73
CA HIS A 172 0.65 3.38 -11.95
C HIS A 172 0.94 2.45 -10.77
N GLY A 173 1.23 3.02 -9.58
CA GLY A 173 1.49 2.27 -8.36
C GLY A 173 2.88 1.66 -8.27
N GLU A 174 3.80 2.05 -9.17
CA GLU A 174 5.21 1.68 -9.09
C GLU A 174 5.92 2.43 -7.95
N SER A 175 6.84 1.76 -7.28
CA SER A 175 7.59 2.37 -6.18
C SER A 175 8.78 3.19 -6.68
N SER A 176 8.99 4.38 -6.10
CA SER A 176 10.24 5.12 -6.26
C SER A 176 11.39 4.47 -5.49
N ASP A 177 12.62 4.80 -5.83
CA ASP A 177 13.81 4.28 -5.11
C ASP A 177 13.82 4.66 -3.62
N ARG A 178 13.15 5.75 -3.25
CA ARG A 178 13.03 6.22 -1.86
C ARG A 178 11.91 5.56 -1.09
N HIS A 179 10.99 4.83 -1.76
CA HIS A 179 9.75 4.33 -1.16
C HIS A 179 9.99 3.52 0.10
N ALA A 180 10.89 2.55 0.06
CA ALA A 180 11.16 1.68 1.20
C ALA A 180 11.65 2.43 2.44
N ILE A 181 12.62 3.34 2.28
CA ILE A 181 13.14 4.14 3.39
C ILE A 181 12.08 5.12 3.89
N ALA A 182 11.33 5.76 2.99
CA ALA A 182 10.26 6.68 3.37
C ALA A 182 9.18 5.96 4.20
N MET A 183 8.78 4.75 3.80
CA MET A 183 7.82 3.93 4.55
C MET A 183 8.37 3.55 5.92
N GLY A 184 9.64 3.16 6.02
CA GLY A 184 10.27 2.87 7.31
C GLY A 184 10.25 4.06 8.26
N LEU A 185 10.60 5.25 7.78
CA LEU A 185 10.57 6.49 8.58
C LEU A 185 9.14 6.85 8.99
N ALA A 186 8.17 6.76 8.06
CA ALA A 186 6.77 7.07 8.34
C ALA A 186 6.18 6.14 9.42
N TYR A 187 6.41 4.83 9.30
CA TYR A 187 5.93 3.87 10.30
C TYR A 187 6.68 3.99 11.63
N GLY A 188 7.97 4.28 11.62
CA GLY A 188 8.72 4.56 12.83
C GLY A 188 8.14 5.74 13.61
N LEU A 189 7.91 6.87 12.92
CA LEU A 189 7.29 8.06 13.52
C LEU A 189 5.84 7.78 13.97
N ALA A 190 5.03 7.18 13.11
CA ALA A 190 3.65 6.86 13.42
C ALA A 190 3.53 5.94 14.64
N THR A 191 4.41 4.93 14.75
CA THR A 191 4.48 4.04 15.91
C THR A 191 4.88 4.80 17.18
N ALA A 192 5.86 5.69 17.12
CA ALA A 192 6.25 6.50 18.27
C ALA A 192 5.08 7.35 18.82
N ILE A 193 4.21 7.83 17.93
CA ILE A 193 3.02 8.62 18.30
C ILE A 193 1.91 7.73 18.87
N SER A 194 1.59 6.61 18.21
CA SER A 194 0.36 5.85 18.49
C SER A 194 0.56 4.67 19.45
N TYR A 195 1.76 4.13 19.58
CA TYR A 195 2.01 2.98 20.45
C TYR A 195 1.62 3.22 21.93
N PRO A 196 1.90 4.39 22.53
CA PRO A 196 1.53 4.66 23.92
C PRO A 196 0.02 4.63 24.17
N VAL A 197 -0.79 4.84 23.12
CA VAL A 197 -2.26 4.94 23.23
C VAL A 197 -2.95 3.66 22.82
N THR A 198 -2.53 3.08 21.70
CA THR A 198 -3.28 2.01 20.98
C THR A 198 -2.44 0.77 20.68
N GLY A 199 -1.16 0.78 21.00
CA GLY A 199 -0.23 -0.26 20.55
C GLY A 199 0.10 -0.17 19.05
N ALA A 200 -0.11 1.00 18.42
CA ALA A 200 0.18 1.31 17.02
C ALA A 200 -0.53 0.34 16.03
N GLY A 201 -1.80 0.57 15.82
CA GLY A 201 -2.59 -0.17 14.81
C GLY A 201 -2.08 0.07 13.41
N LEU A 202 -2.32 1.28 12.87
CA LEU A 202 -1.79 1.84 11.61
C LEU A 202 -2.09 1.01 10.36
N ASN A 203 -2.25 -0.28 10.50
CA ASN A 203 -2.43 -1.27 9.44
C ASN A 203 -3.57 -2.24 9.81
N PRO A 204 -4.73 -2.14 9.15
CA PRO A 204 -5.87 -3.01 9.43
C PRO A 204 -5.56 -4.51 9.33
N ALA A 205 -4.72 -4.94 8.37
CA ALA A 205 -4.32 -6.34 8.24
C ALA A 205 -3.49 -6.79 9.44
N ARG A 206 -2.52 -5.99 9.88
CA ARG A 206 -1.70 -6.25 11.08
C ARG A 206 -2.58 -6.38 12.31
N SER A 207 -3.50 -5.46 12.53
CA SER A 207 -4.37 -5.51 13.71
C SER A 207 -5.30 -6.72 13.69
N THR A 208 -5.85 -7.08 12.51
CA THR A 208 -6.71 -8.25 12.31
C THR A 208 -5.94 -9.55 12.57
N GLY A 209 -4.73 -9.68 12.04
CA GLY A 209 -3.94 -10.91 12.14
C GLY A 209 -3.68 -11.32 13.57
N ILE A 210 -3.18 -10.40 14.40
CA ILE A 210 -2.89 -10.71 15.79
C ILE A 210 -4.17 -10.82 16.63
N ALA A 211 -5.21 -10.03 16.33
CA ALA A 211 -6.48 -10.10 17.05
C ALA A 211 -7.15 -11.47 16.90
N LEU A 212 -7.19 -12.01 15.68
CA LEU A 212 -7.73 -13.34 15.41
C LEU A 212 -6.88 -14.46 16.02
N ALA A 213 -5.56 -14.34 15.94
CA ALA A 213 -4.69 -15.36 16.51
C ALA A 213 -4.72 -15.39 18.04
N ALA A 214 -4.91 -14.25 18.68
CA ALA A 214 -4.87 -14.10 20.15
C ALA A 214 -6.24 -14.18 20.83
N MET A 215 -7.36 -14.21 20.11
CA MET A 215 -8.71 -14.06 20.68
C MET A 215 -9.08 -15.11 21.72
N ASN A 216 -8.46 -16.31 21.67
CA ASN A 216 -8.72 -17.43 22.58
C ASN A 216 -7.56 -17.71 23.55
N GLU A 217 -6.56 -16.82 23.62
CA GLU A 217 -5.32 -17.02 24.41
C GLU A 217 -5.41 -16.42 25.83
N GLY A 218 -6.62 -16.20 26.33
CA GLY A 218 -6.85 -15.77 27.72
C GLY A 218 -6.53 -14.30 28.00
N LEU A 219 -6.56 -13.44 26.97
CA LEU A 219 -6.44 -12.00 27.13
C LEU A 219 -7.57 -11.45 28.01
N THR A 220 -7.31 -10.36 28.73
CA THR A 220 -8.28 -9.70 29.62
C THR A 220 -9.52 -9.25 28.85
N GLN A 221 -9.33 -8.77 27.63
CA GLN A 221 -10.42 -8.37 26.73
C GLN A 221 -10.24 -9.03 25.36
N ASN A 222 -11.36 -9.42 24.73
CA ASN A 222 -11.29 -9.95 23.38
C ASN A 222 -10.85 -8.84 22.40
N PRO A 223 -9.70 -9.01 21.72
CA PRO A 223 -9.14 -7.98 20.84
C PRO A 223 -10.03 -7.65 19.63
N LEU A 224 -10.97 -8.53 19.27
CA LEU A 224 -11.93 -8.28 18.19
C LEU A 224 -12.93 -7.17 18.54
N GLN A 225 -13.19 -6.91 19.83
CA GLN A 225 -14.15 -5.89 20.26
C GLN A 225 -13.69 -4.47 19.88
N GLN A 226 -12.38 -4.23 19.85
CA GLN A 226 -11.81 -2.93 19.51
C GLN A 226 -11.28 -2.88 18.05
N LEU A 227 -11.30 -3.99 17.32
CA LEU A 227 -10.70 -4.11 15.99
C LEU A 227 -11.26 -3.11 14.98
N TRP A 228 -12.53 -2.73 15.11
CA TRP A 228 -13.17 -1.78 14.22
C TRP A 228 -12.50 -0.41 14.20
N VAL A 229 -11.93 0.06 15.32
CA VAL A 229 -11.17 1.32 15.39
C VAL A 229 -9.96 1.25 14.47
N PHE A 230 -9.27 0.11 14.45
CA PHE A 230 -8.06 -0.14 13.66
C PHE A 230 -8.35 -0.40 12.17
N TRP A 231 -9.61 -0.47 11.78
CA TRP A 231 -10.06 -0.42 10.37
C TRP A 231 -10.53 0.97 9.98
N ILE A 232 -11.43 1.56 10.76
CA ILE A 232 -12.04 2.84 10.42
C ILE A 232 -11.01 3.97 10.41
N SER A 233 -10.14 4.06 11.41
CA SER A 233 -9.20 5.18 11.53
C SER A 233 -8.18 5.23 10.38
N PRO A 234 -7.47 4.13 10.01
CA PRO A 234 -6.56 4.16 8.87
C PRO A 234 -7.26 4.32 7.52
N VAL A 235 -8.46 3.76 7.34
CA VAL A 235 -9.25 3.93 6.10
C VAL A 235 -9.77 5.36 5.97
N LEU A 236 -10.18 6.00 7.06
CA LEU A 236 -10.54 7.42 7.06
C LEU A 236 -9.34 8.30 6.67
N ALA A 237 -8.16 8.01 7.24
CA ALA A 237 -6.93 8.68 6.83
C ALA A 237 -6.63 8.50 5.33
N ALA A 238 -6.84 7.29 4.81
CA ALA A 238 -6.69 6.98 3.38
C ALA A 238 -7.64 7.83 2.51
N ALA A 239 -8.89 7.95 2.91
CA ALA A 239 -9.89 8.76 2.20
C ALA A 239 -9.53 10.26 2.22
N VAL A 240 -9.04 10.78 3.35
CA VAL A 240 -8.59 12.19 3.47
C VAL A 240 -7.39 12.46 2.56
N VAL A 241 -6.36 11.59 2.58
CA VAL A 241 -5.19 11.74 1.71
C VAL A 241 -5.59 11.68 0.24
N ALA A 242 -6.43 10.72 -0.14
CA ALA A 242 -6.91 10.59 -1.51
C ALA A 242 -7.69 11.84 -1.96
N LEU A 243 -8.57 12.37 -1.11
CA LEU A 243 -9.34 13.58 -1.40
C LEU A 243 -8.41 14.78 -1.65
N VAL A 244 -7.42 15.00 -0.79
CA VAL A 244 -6.44 16.09 -0.95
C VAL A 244 -5.67 15.94 -2.27
N MET A 245 -5.24 14.72 -2.62
CA MET A 245 -4.53 14.47 -3.88
C MET A 245 -5.42 14.73 -5.10
N ILE A 246 -6.67 14.28 -5.09
CA ILE A 246 -7.62 14.52 -6.18
C ILE A 246 -7.86 16.01 -6.37
N ILE A 247 -8.08 16.76 -5.29
CA ILE A 247 -8.25 18.22 -5.35
C ILE A 247 -6.99 18.86 -5.94
N ALA A 248 -5.80 18.49 -5.48
CA ALA A 248 -4.54 19.02 -5.99
C ALA A 248 -4.37 18.74 -7.50
N GLN A 249 -4.70 17.53 -7.95
CA GLN A 249 -4.69 17.17 -9.37
C GLN A 249 -5.65 18.02 -10.19
N MET A 250 -6.89 18.21 -9.71
CA MET A 250 -7.88 19.06 -10.38
C MET A 250 -7.44 20.53 -10.52
N MET A 251 -6.70 21.04 -9.52
CA MET A 251 -6.18 22.41 -9.54
C MET A 251 -4.96 22.58 -10.47
N THR A 252 -4.18 21.55 -10.68
CA THR A 252 -2.93 21.59 -11.45
C THR A 252 -3.10 21.12 -12.90
N THR A 253 -4.19 20.41 -13.23
CA THR A 253 -4.46 19.99 -14.60
C THR A 253 -4.86 21.21 -15.44
N PRO A 254 -4.14 21.54 -16.54
CA PRO A 254 -4.53 22.62 -17.44
C PRO A 254 -5.93 22.35 -17.97
N LYS A 255 -6.83 23.36 -17.91
CA LYS A 255 -8.11 23.27 -18.60
C LYS A 255 -7.84 23.15 -20.09
N VAL A 256 -8.22 22.04 -20.70
CA VAL A 256 -8.25 21.94 -22.16
C VAL A 256 -9.24 23.03 -22.64
N PRO A 257 -8.82 23.97 -23.52
CA PRO A 257 -9.75 24.96 -24.07
C PRO A 257 -10.93 24.20 -24.68
N ALA A 258 -12.16 24.71 -24.45
CA ALA A 258 -13.32 24.16 -25.13
C ALA A 258 -13.07 24.26 -26.64
N ALA A 259 -13.52 23.28 -27.42
CA ALA A 259 -13.33 23.25 -28.89
C ALA A 259 -13.78 24.51 -29.62
N ALA A 260 -14.57 25.38 -28.96
CA ALA A 260 -14.98 26.69 -29.42
C ALA A 260 -13.87 27.77 -29.36
N ASP A 261 -12.80 27.55 -28.61
CA ASP A 261 -11.68 28.49 -28.45
C ASP A 261 -10.48 28.17 -29.36
N LEU A 262 -10.56 27.14 -30.18
CA LEU A 262 -9.55 26.88 -31.21
C LEU A 262 -9.70 27.91 -32.30
N PRO A 263 -8.62 28.61 -32.73
CA PRO A 263 -8.69 29.49 -33.88
C PRO A 263 -9.19 28.65 -35.06
N GLN A 264 -10.32 29.12 -35.68
CA GLN A 264 -10.71 28.57 -36.96
C GLN A 264 -9.58 28.87 -37.92
N THR A 265 -8.83 27.87 -38.31
CA THR A 265 -7.93 28.00 -39.46
C THR A 265 -8.83 28.19 -40.66
N ASP A 266 -8.68 29.35 -41.32
CA ASP A 266 -9.33 29.69 -42.59
C ASP A 266 -8.98 28.64 -43.66
N ALA A 267 -9.71 27.52 -43.64
CA ALA A 267 -9.62 26.47 -44.64
C ALA A 267 -10.64 26.67 -45.78
N ASP A 268 -11.42 27.77 -45.74
CA ASP A 268 -12.46 28.06 -46.72
C ASP A 268 -12.10 29.17 -47.71
N ALA A 269 -10.82 29.53 -47.88
CA ALA A 269 -10.43 30.59 -48.79
C ALA A 269 -9.86 30.09 -50.16
N ASN A 270 -10.09 28.84 -50.57
CA ASN A 270 -9.66 28.40 -51.91
C ASN A 270 -10.55 27.32 -52.52
N ALA A 271 -11.86 27.55 -52.50
CA ALA A 271 -12.82 26.64 -53.15
C ALA A 271 -13.54 27.26 -54.36
N ASP A 272 -12.97 28.30 -54.96
CA ASP A 272 -13.58 28.96 -56.15
C ASP A 272 -12.50 29.20 -57.23
N THR A 273 -11.94 28.19 -57.79
CA THR A 273 -11.36 28.17 -59.18
C THR A 273 -10.87 26.77 -59.50
N LEU A 274 -11.75 25.85 -59.88
CA LEU A 274 -11.42 24.80 -60.79
C LEU A 274 -12.61 24.64 -61.74
N ASP A 275 -12.41 25.23 -62.90
CA ASP A 275 -13.16 25.17 -64.10
C ASP A 275 -13.36 23.73 -64.61
N ASP A 276 -14.56 23.50 -65.15
CA ASP A 276 -14.97 22.29 -65.83
C ASP A 276 -14.10 22.02 -67.05
N GLY A 277 -13.63 20.83 -67.22
CA GLY A 277 -13.10 20.42 -68.54
C GLY A 277 -12.30 19.15 -68.61
N GLU A 278 -12.96 18.15 -69.17
CA GLU A 278 -12.38 17.07 -69.99
C GLU A 278 -11.57 15.99 -69.25
N PHE A 279 -11.89 14.82 -69.30
CA PHE A 279 -12.60 13.86 -70.15
C PHE A 279 -11.77 12.57 -70.27
N PHE A 280 -12.45 11.51 -70.06
CA PHE A 280 -12.29 10.14 -70.55
C PHE A 280 -11.02 9.71 -71.30
N ASP A 281 -10.69 8.44 -70.96
CA ASP A 281 -10.17 7.38 -71.83
C ASP A 281 -8.66 7.14 -71.78
N GLN A 282 -8.28 6.05 -71.18
CA GLN A 282 -7.71 4.95 -71.94
C GLN A 282 -7.46 3.73 -71.04
N ALA A 283 -8.23 2.72 -71.39
CA ALA A 283 -8.01 1.36 -70.92
C ALA A 283 -6.86 0.72 -71.71
N ALA A 284 -6.26 -0.30 -71.06
CA ALA A 284 -5.70 -1.49 -71.63
C ALA A 284 -4.21 -1.55 -72.01
N SER A 285 -3.69 -2.64 -71.55
CA SER A 285 -2.61 -3.50 -72.06
C SER A 285 -1.22 -3.21 -71.55
N SER A 286 -0.62 -4.12 -71.00
CA SER A 286 -0.02 -5.37 -71.34
C SER A 286 1.05 -5.78 -70.33
N ASP A 287 0.92 -6.98 -69.87
CA ASP A 287 1.90 -8.05 -69.75
C ASP A 287 3.38 -7.75 -69.45
N GLY A 288 3.89 -8.53 -68.51
CA GLY A 288 5.16 -9.16 -68.76
C GLY A 288 6.24 -9.01 -67.69
N ASP A 289 6.33 -10.02 -66.88
CA ASP A 289 7.56 -10.77 -66.62
C ASP A 289 8.76 -10.05 -65.94
N SER A 290 9.13 -10.60 -64.85
CA SER A 290 10.48 -11.03 -64.47
C SER A 290 10.70 -11.03 -62.97
N ALA A 291 10.80 -12.25 -62.51
CA ALA A 291 11.32 -12.70 -61.26
C ALA A 291 12.78 -12.25 -61.01
N GLU A 292 13.12 -12.33 -59.77
CA GLU A 292 14.42 -12.75 -59.26
C GLU A 292 15.34 -11.72 -58.63
N LYS A 293 15.67 -12.06 -57.35
CA LYS A 293 16.87 -11.70 -56.59
C LYS A 293 16.91 -10.36 -55.85
N MET A 294 16.80 -10.42 -54.51
CA MET A 294 18.00 -10.35 -53.68
C MET A 294 17.65 -10.44 -52.18
N LEU A 295 18.05 -11.53 -51.53
CA LEU A 295 18.25 -11.69 -50.12
C LEU A 295 19.49 -10.90 -49.65
N PRO A 296 19.49 -10.20 -48.54
CA PRO A 296 20.71 -9.74 -47.91
C PRO A 296 21.19 -10.74 -46.86
N LYS A 297 22.49 -10.96 -46.88
CA LYS A 297 23.31 -11.85 -46.08
C LYS A 297 23.42 -11.41 -44.62
N SER A 298 23.40 -12.40 -43.72
CA SER A 298 23.84 -12.40 -42.36
C SER A 298 25.26 -11.86 -42.16
N PRO A 299 25.56 -11.06 -41.09
CA PRO A 299 26.95 -10.83 -40.73
C PRO A 299 27.44 -11.81 -39.65
N LYS A 300 28.67 -12.22 -39.89
CA LYS A 300 29.52 -13.15 -39.17
C LYS A 300 29.82 -12.73 -37.73
N LYS A 301 29.89 -13.76 -36.88
CA LYS A 301 30.61 -13.76 -35.60
C LYS A 301 32.09 -13.46 -35.80
N LEU A 302 32.69 -12.67 -34.94
CA LEU A 302 34.12 -12.66 -34.64
C LEU A 302 34.32 -12.44 -33.15
N LYS A 303 34.90 -13.45 -32.54
CA LYS A 303 35.75 -13.64 -31.36
C LYS A 303 35.40 -12.88 -30.09
#